data_e9b3dc4c581cbbb050e330c21cf96aea
#
_entry.id   e9b3dc4c581cbbb050e330c21cf96aea
#
_cell.length_a   1.000
_cell.length_b   1.000
_cell.length_c   1.000
_cell.angle_alpha   90.00
_cell.angle_beta   90.00
_cell.angle_gamma   90.00
#
_symmetry.space_group_name_H-M   'P 1'
#
loop_
_entity.id
_entity.type
_entity.pdbx_description
1 polymer ?
#
loop_
_entity_poly.entity_id
_entity_poly.type
_entity_poly.pdbx_seq_one_letter_code
_entity_poly.pdbx_strand_id
1 'polypeptide(L)'
;MKFGVIIFPGSNCDHDAYWTIQHVAKQPVTFLWHESHDLENCDAIIVPGGFAYGDYLRTGAIAKFSPVMESVRKFASGGGLVLGICNGFQILCESGLLPGALIRNVGLKYVCKPVQVRVENADTAFTSSCGEGEVLTIPIGHMSGNYFCDEQTLAELHQDKRIVFRYCTPEVVITAEANPNGSLDDIAGICNPGRNVLGMMPHPERSGEQELGCTEGFRIFESLVGAMAGQP
;
A
#
# COMPACT_ATOMS: atom_id res chain seq x y z
N MET A 1 11.97 14.14 8.11
CA MET A 1 11.76 12.86 7.40
C MET A 1 11.72 13.13 5.91
N LYS A 2 12.49 12.39 5.09
CA LYS A 2 12.50 12.54 3.63
C LYS A 2 11.85 11.29 2.99
N PHE A 3 10.86 11.50 2.13
CA PHE A 3 10.20 10.43 1.39
C PHE A 3 10.80 10.26 -0.01
N GLY A 4 10.85 9.02 -0.47
CA GLY A 4 11.14 8.70 -1.86
C GLY A 4 9.93 8.07 -2.53
N VAL A 5 9.47 8.62 -3.66
CA VAL A 5 8.40 8.04 -4.48
C VAL A 5 9.01 7.47 -5.75
N ILE A 6 8.84 6.17 -5.97
CA ILE A 6 9.44 5.52 -7.15
C ILE A 6 8.65 5.88 -8.40
N ILE A 7 9.36 6.16 -9.50
CA ILE A 7 8.78 6.30 -10.83
C ILE A 7 9.16 5.08 -11.67
N PHE A 8 8.16 4.30 -12.08
CA PHE A 8 8.30 3.26 -13.09
C PHE A 8 7.71 3.73 -14.42
N PRO A 9 8.16 3.19 -15.57
CA PRO A 9 7.44 3.38 -16.82
C PRO A 9 5.99 2.93 -16.67
N GLY A 10 5.03 3.87 -16.86
CA GLY A 10 3.59 3.60 -16.72
C GLY A 10 3.02 3.70 -15.30
N SER A 11 3.80 4.03 -14.26
CA SER A 11 3.22 4.48 -12.99
C SER A 11 2.50 5.82 -13.23
N ASN A 12 1.34 6.01 -12.64
CA ASN A 12 0.55 7.23 -12.85
C ASN A 12 -0.05 7.79 -11.54
N CYS A 13 0.20 7.13 -10.41
CA CYS A 13 -0.20 7.62 -9.08
C CYS A 13 1.02 8.10 -8.26
N ASP A 14 2.19 8.15 -8.88
CA ASP A 14 3.43 8.65 -8.28
C ASP A 14 3.31 10.14 -7.95
N HIS A 15 2.75 10.93 -8.85
CA HIS A 15 2.52 12.36 -8.64
C HIS A 15 1.46 12.62 -7.57
N ASP A 16 0.41 11.79 -7.46
CA ASP A 16 -0.59 11.89 -6.40
C ASP A 16 0.05 11.67 -5.02
N ALA A 17 0.87 10.61 -4.90
CA ALA A 17 1.62 10.33 -3.68
C ALA A 17 2.62 11.45 -3.34
N TYR A 18 3.37 11.92 -4.34
CA TYR A 18 4.29 13.05 -4.18
C TYR A 18 3.56 14.30 -3.69
N TRP A 19 2.41 14.64 -4.31
CA TRP A 19 1.60 15.78 -3.93
C TRP A 19 1.14 15.68 -2.47
N THR A 20 0.57 14.54 -2.09
CA THR A 20 0.07 14.33 -0.72
C THR A 20 1.19 14.48 0.30
N ILE A 21 2.37 13.94 0.04
CA ILE A 21 3.51 14.05 0.95
C ILE A 21 4.00 15.51 1.03
N GLN A 22 4.18 16.18 -0.10
CA GLN A 22 4.73 17.52 -0.14
C GLN A 22 3.76 18.59 0.36
N HIS A 23 2.49 18.52 -0.08
CA HIS A 23 1.53 19.59 0.12
C HIS A 23 0.57 19.35 1.28
N VAL A 24 0.26 18.10 1.62
CA VAL A 24 -0.64 17.76 2.73
C VAL A 24 0.17 17.42 3.98
N ALA A 25 1.08 16.44 3.89
CA ALA A 25 1.93 16.02 5.01
C ALA A 25 3.07 17.03 5.31
N LYS A 26 3.36 17.98 4.39
CA LYS A 26 4.42 18.98 4.52
C LYS A 26 5.81 18.37 4.78
N GLN A 27 6.10 17.25 4.16
CA GLN A 27 7.37 16.56 4.28
C GLN A 27 8.24 16.70 3.02
N PRO A 28 9.57 16.73 3.15
CA PRO A 28 10.47 16.60 2.01
C PRO A 28 10.22 15.32 1.25
N VAL A 29 10.15 15.42 -0.06
CA VAL A 29 9.91 14.28 -0.95
C VAL A 29 10.72 14.42 -2.23
N THR A 30 11.18 13.29 -2.78
CA THR A 30 11.90 13.22 -4.04
C THR A 30 11.35 12.07 -4.88
N PHE A 31 11.49 12.18 -6.20
CA PHE A 31 11.26 11.04 -7.08
C PHE A 31 12.49 10.16 -7.20
N LEU A 32 12.28 8.85 -7.15
CA LEU A 32 13.33 7.84 -7.33
C LEU A 32 13.14 7.13 -8.67
N TRP A 33 14.10 7.28 -9.57
CA TRP A 33 14.02 6.67 -10.89
C TRP A 33 14.26 5.16 -10.84
N HIS A 34 13.41 4.37 -11.49
CA HIS A 34 13.42 2.90 -11.39
C HIS A 34 14.75 2.23 -11.79
N GLU A 35 15.56 2.87 -12.63
CA GLU A 35 16.88 2.35 -13.02
C GLU A 35 18.02 2.75 -12.05
N SER A 36 17.73 3.61 -11.06
CA SER A 36 18.71 4.03 -10.05
C SER A 36 18.74 3.02 -8.89
N HIS A 37 19.93 2.78 -8.37
CA HIS A 37 20.10 2.09 -7.08
C HIS A 37 20.11 3.08 -5.89
N ASP A 38 20.21 4.38 -6.14
CA ASP A 38 20.29 5.40 -5.10
C ASP A 38 18.87 5.72 -4.59
N LEU A 39 18.66 5.53 -3.29
CA LEU A 39 17.44 5.92 -2.59
C LEU A 39 17.54 7.34 -1.98
N GLU A 40 18.56 8.11 -2.34
CA GLU A 40 18.76 9.52 -1.99
C GLU A 40 18.64 9.83 -0.48
N ASN A 41 19.07 8.90 0.36
CA ASN A 41 18.95 8.99 1.83
C ASN A 41 17.51 9.23 2.30
N CYS A 42 16.52 8.60 1.65
CA CYS A 42 15.14 8.65 2.07
C CYS A 42 14.92 7.79 3.32
N ASP A 43 14.05 8.28 4.21
CA ASP A 43 13.64 7.59 5.44
C ASP A 43 12.44 6.66 5.22
N ALA A 44 11.63 6.93 4.21
CA ALA A 44 10.50 6.09 3.80
C ALA A 44 10.36 6.07 2.27
N ILE A 45 9.97 4.91 1.74
CA ILE A 45 9.80 4.68 0.30
C ILE A 45 8.34 4.38 -0.01
N ILE A 46 7.80 5.07 -1.02
CA ILE A 46 6.49 4.78 -1.59
C ILE A 46 6.69 4.06 -2.93
N VAL A 47 6.13 2.86 -3.03
CA VAL A 47 5.96 2.14 -4.30
C VAL A 47 4.56 2.46 -4.79
N PRO A 48 4.40 3.35 -5.80
CA PRO A 48 3.11 3.94 -6.11
C PRO A 48 2.20 3.00 -6.89
N GLY A 49 0.94 3.41 -7.01
CA GLY A 49 -0.03 2.81 -7.91
C GLY A 49 0.19 3.17 -9.37
N GLY A 50 -0.57 2.53 -10.23
CA GLY A 50 -0.54 2.72 -11.68
C GLY A 50 -0.46 1.41 -12.43
N PHE A 51 0.24 1.44 -13.56
CA PHE A 51 0.40 0.30 -14.47
C PHE A 51 1.88 0.15 -14.85
N ALA A 52 2.73 -0.13 -13.85
CA ALA A 52 4.17 -0.24 -14.04
C ALA A 52 4.52 -1.21 -15.18
N TYR A 53 5.26 -0.73 -16.18
CA TYR A 53 5.58 -1.45 -17.43
C TYR A 53 4.34 -1.96 -18.20
N GLY A 54 3.18 -1.26 -18.07
CA GLY A 54 1.95 -1.61 -18.75
C GLY A 54 1.32 -2.92 -18.28
N ASP A 55 1.68 -3.42 -17.08
CA ASP A 55 1.24 -4.71 -16.52
C ASP A 55 1.50 -5.92 -17.45
N TYR A 56 2.48 -5.81 -18.35
CA TYR A 56 2.87 -6.92 -19.21
C TYR A 56 3.25 -8.16 -18.40
N LEU A 57 2.88 -9.34 -18.89
CA LEU A 57 2.90 -10.64 -18.23
C LEU A 57 1.85 -10.75 -17.12
N ARG A 58 1.98 -9.97 -16.06
CA ARG A 58 1.04 -9.73 -14.97
C ARG A 58 1.47 -8.50 -14.18
N THR A 59 0.57 -7.98 -13.36
CA THR A 59 0.80 -6.78 -12.56
C THR A 59 2.06 -6.91 -11.67
N GLY A 60 2.95 -5.94 -11.74
CA GLY A 60 4.18 -5.89 -10.94
C GLY A 60 5.32 -6.83 -11.37
N ALA A 61 5.06 -7.77 -12.30
CA ALA A 61 6.01 -8.84 -12.64
C ALA A 61 7.34 -8.33 -13.24
N ILE A 62 7.30 -7.25 -14.03
CA ILE A 62 8.50 -6.66 -14.62
C ILE A 62 9.15 -5.69 -13.64
N ALA A 63 8.36 -4.88 -12.95
CA ALA A 63 8.85 -3.85 -12.04
C ALA A 63 9.77 -4.41 -10.94
N LYS A 64 9.53 -5.64 -10.46
CA LYS A 64 10.39 -6.29 -9.45
C LYS A 64 11.86 -6.43 -9.84
N PHE A 65 12.16 -6.40 -11.14
CA PHE A 65 13.53 -6.49 -11.67
C PHE A 65 14.20 -5.13 -11.85
N SER A 66 13.49 -4.04 -11.62
CA SER A 66 14.09 -2.70 -11.70
C SER A 66 15.19 -2.54 -10.65
N PRO A 67 16.33 -1.90 -11.00
CA PRO A 67 17.45 -1.66 -10.08
C PRO A 67 17.04 -1.07 -8.73
N VAL A 68 16.12 -0.10 -8.72
CA VAL A 68 15.58 0.52 -7.48
C VAL A 68 14.98 -0.53 -6.53
N MET A 69 14.30 -1.57 -7.03
CA MET A 69 13.69 -2.60 -6.19
C MET A 69 14.71 -3.49 -5.49
N GLU A 70 15.92 -3.61 -6.02
CA GLU A 70 17.02 -4.26 -5.31
C GLU A 70 17.44 -3.45 -4.08
N SER A 71 17.53 -2.13 -4.22
CA SER A 71 17.82 -1.22 -3.12
C SER A 71 16.68 -1.16 -2.10
N VAL A 72 15.43 -1.16 -2.57
CA VAL A 72 14.24 -1.21 -1.69
C VAL A 72 14.22 -2.49 -0.85
N ARG A 73 14.57 -3.66 -1.42
CA ARG A 73 14.69 -4.90 -0.63
C ARG A 73 15.74 -4.78 0.48
N LYS A 74 16.91 -4.23 0.17
CA LYS A 74 17.97 -4.00 1.17
C LYS A 74 17.52 -3.00 2.24
N PHE A 75 16.88 -1.91 1.83
CA PHE A 75 16.36 -0.88 2.72
C PHE A 75 15.29 -1.44 3.67
N ALA A 76 14.33 -2.21 3.15
CA ALA A 76 13.30 -2.88 3.95
C ALA A 76 13.89 -3.90 4.93
N SER A 77 14.90 -4.70 4.49
CA SER A 77 15.60 -5.66 5.36
C SER A 77 16.37 -4.97 6.50
N GLY A 78 16.78 -3.73 6.30
CA GLY A 78 17.38 -2.88 7.33
C GLY A 78 16.37 -2.18 8.25
N GLY A 79 15.08 -2.45 8.12
CA GLY A 79 14.02 -1.84 8.92
C GLY A 79 13.44 -0.55 8.31
N GLY A 80 13.86 -0.16 7.12
CA GLY A 80 13.34 1.03 6.42
C GLY A 80 11.85 0.88 6.07
N LEU A 81 11.10 1.98 6.16
CA LEU A 81 9.66 1.99 5.95
C LEU A 81 9.30 1.98 4.46
N VAL A 82 8.48 1.03 4.03
CA VAL A 82 8.03 0.89 2.63
C VAL A 82 6.51 0.76 2.56
N LEU A 83 5.87 1.66 1.82
CA LEU A 83 4.43 1.59 1.53
C LEU A 83 4.20 1.30 0.05
N GLY A 84 3.54 0.19 -0.26
CA GLY A 84 3.09 -0.15 -1.61
C GLY A 84 1.59 0.08 -1.78
N ILE A 85 1.22 0.93 -2.73
CA ILE A 85 -0.16 1.33 -2.99
C ILE A 85 -0.61 0.70 -4.32
N CYS A 86 -1.72 -0.04 -4.32
CA CYS A 86 -2.33 -0.66 -5.49
C CYS A 86 -1.30 -1.46 -6.32
N ASN A 87 -0.84 -0.96 -7.47
CA ASN A 87 0.24 -1.59 -8.24
C ASN A 87 1.53 -1.75 -7.41
N GLY A 88 1.81 -0.84 -6.48
CA GLY A 88 2.91 -0.98 -5.53
C GLY A 88 2.77 -2.20 -4.63
N PHE A 89 1.57 -2.51 -4.15
CA PHE A 89 1.33 -3.74 -3.38
C PHE A 89 1.59 -5.00 -4.24
N GLN A 90 1.13 -4.99 -5.50
CA GLN A 90 1.42 -6.08 -6.45
C GLN A 90 2.93 -6.28 -6.65
N ILE A 91 3.69 -5.17 -6.79
CA ILE A 91 5.16 -5.21 -6.92
C ILE A 91 5.81 -5.75 -5.65
N LEU A 92 5.33 -5.36 -4.46
CA LEU A 92 5.86 -5.88 -3.19
C LEU A 92 5.65 -7.39 -3.05
N CYS A 93 4.50 -7.92 -3.46
CA CYS A 93 4.26 -9.37 -3.51
C CYS A 93 5.18 -10.05 -4.54
N GLU A 94 5.27 -9.53 -5.77
CA GLU A 94 6.12 -10.09 -6.82
C GLU A 94 7.61 -10.07 -6.46
N SER A 95 8.05 -9.10 -5.67
CA SER A 95 9.44 -8.98 -5.21
C SER A 95 9.76 -9.79 -3.95
N GLY A 96 8.75 -10.47 -3.38
CA GLY A 96 8.90 -11.29 -2.17
C GLY A 96 9.04 -10.48 -0.87
N LEU A 97 8.74 -9.19 -0.89
CA LEU A 97 8.70 -8.34 0.32
C LEU A 97 7.42 -8.56 1.12
N LEU A 98 6.35 -8.99 0.46
CA LEU A 98 5.09 -9.42 1.07
C LEU A 98 4.71 -10.80 0.52
N PRO A 99 4.04 -11.65 1.31
CA PRO A 99 3.59 -12.96 0.86
C PRO A 99 2.34 -12.87 -0.02
N GLY A 100 2.04 -13.94 -0.75
CA GLY A 100 0.86 -14.05 -1.60
C GLY A 100 1.01 -13.34 -2.95
N ALA A 101 -0.12 -13.10 -3.60
CA ALA A 101 -0.20 -12.46 -4.92
C ALA A 101 -1.51 -11.69 -5.08
N LEU A 102 -1.52 -10.70 -5.96
CA LEU A 102 -2.74 -10.01 -6.40
C LEU A 102 -3.15 -10.57 -7.77
N ILE A 103 -4.31 -11.19 -7.83
CA ILE A 103 -4.87 -11.76 -9.06
C ILE A 103 -6.04 -10.92 -9.57
N ARG A 104 -6.58 -11.25 -10.74
CA ARG A 104 -7.73 -10.54 -11.32
C ARG A 104 -8.93 -10.57 -10.39
N ASN A 105 -9.65 -9.45 -10.34
CA ASN A 105 -10.93 -9.35 -9.64
C ASN A 105 -11.86 -10.47 -10.06
N VAL A 106 -12.63 -11.03 -9.14
CA VAL A 106 -13.57 -12.14 -9.42
C VAL A 106 -14.59 -11.78 -10.50
N GLY A 107 -14.98 -10.49 -10.58
CA GLY A 107 -15.91 -10.00 -11.61
C GLY A 107 -15.27 -9.75 -12.98
N LEU A 108 -13.96 -9.97 -13.15
CA LEU A 108 -13.16 -9.70 -14.37
C LEU A 108 -13.33 -8.27 -14.93
N LYS A 109 -13.68 -7.31 -14.08
CA LYS A 109 -13.89 -5.91 -14.43
C LYS A 109 -12.97 -5.00 -13.62
N TYR A 110 -12.62 -3.87 -14.22
CA TYR A 110 -11.99 -2.78 -13.50
C TYR A 110 -13.01 -2.18 -12.51
N VAL A 111 -12.62 -2.05 -11.26
CA VAL A 111 -13.46 -1.46 -10.21
C VAL A 111 -12.82 -0.15 -9.76
N CYS A 112 -13.59 0.94 -9.86
CA CYS A 112 -13.18 2.29 -9.43
C CYS A 112 -14.32 2.87 -8.59
N LYS A 113 -14.13 2.93 -7.28
CA LYS A 113 -15.12 3.47 -6.33
C LYS A 113 -14.49 3.70 -4.96
N PRO A 114 -15.10 4.56 -4.10
CA PRO A 114 -14.79 4.53 -2.67
C PRO A 114 -15.16 3.17 -2.06
N VAL A 115 -14.34 2.72 -1.13
CA VAL A 115 -14.60 1.52 -0.32
C VAL A 115 -14.33 1.84 1.15
N GLN A 116 -14.95 1.08 2.05
CA GLN A 116 -14.66 1.11 3.46
C GLN A 116 -13.65 0.03 3.78
N VAL A 117 -12.61 0.41 4.53
CA VAL A 117 -11.64 -0.53 5.07
C VAL A 117 -11.57 -0.38 6.58
N ARG A 118 -11.66 -1.51 7.28
CA ARG A 118 -11.49 -1.57 8.74
C ARG A 118 -10.02 -1.76 9.06
N VAL A 119 -9.52 -0.99 10.02
CA VAL A 119 -8.18 -1.15 10.60
C VAL A 119 -8.17 -2.37 11.51
N GLU A 120 -7.49 -3.45 11.11
CA GLU A 120 -7.37 -4.69 11.90
C GLU A 120 -6.19 -4.66 12.85
N ASN A 121 -5.17 -3.89 12.50
CA ASN A 121 -3.96 -3.73 13.32
C ASN A 121 -3.54 -2.26 13.32
N ALA A 122 -3.67 -1.60 14.48
CA ALA A 122 -3.24 -0.22 14.70
C ALA A 122 -1.79 -0.12 15.22
N ASP A 123 -1.14 -1.27 15.53
CA ASP A 123 0.23 -1.35 16.04
C ASP A 123 1.24 -1.52 14.89
N THR A 124 1.22 -0.57 13.95
CA THR A 124 2.20 -0.47 12.86
C THR A 124 2.59 0.99 12.62
N ALA A 125 3.75 1.21 11.99
CA ALA A 125 4.17 2.55 11.57
C ALA A 125 3.19 3.23 10.60
N PHE A 126 2.30 2.46 9.97
CA PHE A 126 1.35 2.95 8.96
C PHE A 126 -0.05 3.23 9.52
N THR A 127 -0.34 2.81 10.74
CA THR A 127 -1.67 2.86 11.34
C THR A 127 -1.69 3.42 12.76
N SER A 128 -0.54 3.89 13.26
CA SER A 128 -0.40 4.40 14.64
C SER A 128 -1.29 5.63 14.95
N SER A 129 -1.73 6.36 13.94
CA SER A 129 -2.71 7.46 14.07
C SER A 129 -4.16 6.99 13.96
N CYS A 130 -4.40 5.68 13.72
CA CYS A 130 -5.73 5.08 13.62
C CYS A 130 -6.09 4.31 14.88
N GLY A 131 -7.39 4.13 15.14
CA GLY A 131 -7.90 3.20 16.15
C GLY A 131 -8.08 1.79 15.59
N GLU A 132 -7.84 0.75 16.40
CA GLU A 132 -8.23 -0.62 16.03
C GLU A 132 -9.75 -0.70 15.86
N GLY A 133 -10.22 -1.26 14.73
CA GLY A 133 -11.63 -1.28 14.37
C GLY A 133 -12.14 0.01 13.69
N GLU A 134 -11.33 1.07 13.59
CA GLU A 134 -11.69 2.28 12.86
C GLU A 134 -11.93 1.97 11.38
N VAL A 135 -12.94 2.60 10.78
CA VAL A 135 -13.26 2.47 9.37
C VAL A 135 -12.78 3.70 8.62
N LEU A 136 -12.04 3.48 7.54
CA LEU A 136 -11.57 4.52 6.65
C LEU A 136 -12.23 4.36 5.28
N THR A 137 -12.69 5.47 4.70
CA THR A 137 -13.21 5.53 3.33
C THR A 137 -12.08 5.93 2.40
N ILE A 138 -11.63 4.99 1.57
CA ILE A 138 -10.49 5.20 0.66
C ILE A 138 -10.85 4.68 -0.73
N PRO A 139 -10.59 5.41 -1.83
CA PRO A 139 -10.91 4.95 -3.17
C PRO A 139 -10.01 3.80 -3.62
N ILE A 140 -10.57 2.93 -4.46
CA ILE A 140 -9.84 1.91 -5.22
C ILE A 140 -9.96 2.16 -6.71
N GLY A 141 -8.96 1.67 -7.48
CA GLY A 141 -8.98 1.74 -8.95
C GLY A 141 -8.12 0.62 -9.54
N HIS A 142 -8.68 -0.60 -9.73
CA HIS A 142 -7.89 -1.76 -10.18
C HIS A 142 -8.73 -2.83 -10.89
N MET A 143 -8.05 -3.63 -11.73
CA MET A 143 -8.58 -4.87 -12.31
C MET A 143 -8.03 -6.12 -11.60
N SER A 144 -6.90 -6.01 -10.91
CA SER A 144 -6.19 -7.11 -10.25
C SER A 144 -5.90 -6.75 -8.79
N GLY A 145 -6.96 -6.69 -7.96
CA GLY A 145 -6.87 -6.37 -6.54
C GLY A 145 -7.24 -7.54 -5.62
N ASN A 146 -7.55 -8.70 -6.19
CA ASN A 146 -7.93 -9.89 -5.45
C ASN A 146 -6.68 -10.52 -4.83
N TYR A 147 -6.47 -10.31 -3.52
CA TYR A 147 -5.38 -10.92 -2.78
C TYR A 147 -5.61 -12.43 -2.62
N PHE A 148 -4.59 -13.20 -2.89
CA PHE A 148 -4.60 -14.66 -2.80
C PHE A 148 -3.31 -15.18 -2.16
N CYS A 149 -3.44 -16.15 -1.26
CA CYS A 149 -2.32 -16.91 -0.70
C CYS A 149 -2.78 -18.33 -0.34
N ASP A 150 -1.82 -19.21 -0.02
CA ASP A 150 -2.14 -20.54 0.49
C ASP A 150 -2.63 -20.50 1.95
N GLU A 151 -3.19 -21.60 2.43
CA GLU A 151 -3.77 -21.72 3.78
C GLU A 151 -2.73 -21.50 4.88
N GLN A 152 -1.48 -21.95 4.68
CA GLN A 152 -0.41 -21.74 5.64
C GLN A 152 -0.07 -20.25 5.78
N THR A 153 0.11 -19.57 4.66
CA THR A 153 0.36 -18.11 4.63
C THR A 153 -0.77 -17.34 5.30
N LEU A 154 -2.03 -17.71 5.03
CA LEU A 154 -3.18 -17.07 5.66
C LEU A 154 -3.16 -17.26 7.18
N ALA A 155 -2.89 -18.49 7.65
CA ALA A 155 -2.79 -18.78 9.07
C ALA A 155 -1.68 -17.96 9.75
N GLU A 156 -0.50 -17.83 9.10
CA GLU A 156 0.59 -16.99 9.58
C GLU A 156 0.23 -15.51 9.64
N LEU A 157 -0.49 -14.99 8.61
CA LEU A 157 -0.98 -13.60 8.60
C LEU A 157 -1.92 -13.31 9.78
N HIS A 158 -2.78 -14.26 10.13
CA HIS A 158 -3.66 -14.16 11.30
C HIS A 158 -2.88 -14.23 12.61
N GLN A 159 -2.06 -15.28 12.77
CA GLN A 159 -1.31 -15.52 14.00
C GLN A 159 -0.44 -14.32 14.37
N ASP A 160 0.24 -13.73 13.39
CA ASP A 160 1.18 -12.62 13.59
C ASP A 160 0.49 -11.24 13.52
N LYS A 161 -0.84 -11.19 13.35
CA LYS A 161 -1.62 -9.95 13.17
C LYS A 161 -1.07 -9.07 12.04
N ARG A 162 -0.76 -9.69 10.90
CA ARG A 162 -0.19 -9.00 9.73
C ARG A 162 -1.25 -8.55 8.71
N ILE A 163 -2.51 -8.92 8.90
CA ILE A 163 -3.63 -8.31 8.18
C ILE A 163 -3.85 -6.93 8.79
N VAL A 164 -3.63 -5.87 8.00
CA VAL A 164 -3.72 -4.48 8.48
C VAL A 164 -5.06 -3.87 8.16
N PHE A 165 -5.60 -4.18 6.97
CA PHE A 165 -6.88 -3.67 6.52
C PHE A 165 -7.74 -4.78 5.91
N ARG A 166 -9.06 -4.73 6.21
CA ARG A 166 -10.08 -5.54 5.53
C ARG A 166 -11.18 -4.67 4.95
N TYR A 167 -11.71 -5.08 3.81
CA TYR A 167 -12.93 -4.48 3.28
C TYR A 167 -14.10 -4.74 4.21
N CYS A 168 -14.92 -3.72 4.44
CA CYS A 168 -16.11 -3.81 5.30
C CYS A 168 -17.25 -2.95 4.76
N THR A 169 -18.42 -3.07 5.38
CA THR A 169 -19.53 -2.12 5.16
C THR A 169 -19.30 -0.85 6.02
N PRO A 170 -20.05 0.26 5.76
CA PRO A 170 -20.01 1.43 6.63
C PRO A 170 -20.36 1.11 8.09
N GLU A 171 -21.14 0.07 8.34
CA GLU A 171 -21.55 -0.41 9.68
C GLU A 171 -20.49 -1.33 10.32
N VAL A 172 -19.27 -1.37 9.77
CA VAL A 172 -18.11 -2.13 10.30
C VAL A 172 -18.26 -3.65 10.16
N VAL A 173 -19.18 -4.12 9.32
CA VAL A 173 -19.39 -5.56 9.11
C VAL A 173 -18.56 -6.06 7.92
N ILE A 174 -17.83 -7.14 8.12
CA ILE A 174 -17.12 -7.87 7.04
C ILE A 174 -18.14 -8.75 6.34
N THR A 175 -18.39 -8.47 5.06
CA THR A 175 -19.32 -9.26 4.23
C THR A 175 -18.80 -9.42 2.82
N ALA A 176 -19.24 -10.47 2.13
CA ALA A 176 -18.87 -10.69 0.73
C ALA A 176 -19.28 -9.54 -0.20
N GLU A 177 -20.37 -8.83 0.12
CA GLU A 177 -20.85 -7.67 -0.65
C GLU A 177 -19.95 -6.44 -0.48
N ALA A 178 -19.29 -6.31 0.67
CA ALA A 178 -18.32 -5.24 0.94
C ALA A 178 -17.00 -5.48 0.19
N ASN A 179 -16.68 -6.73 -0.15
CA ASN A 179 -15.48 -7.13 -0.86
C ASN A 179 -15.58 -6.80 -2.36
N PRO A 180 -14.87 -5.80 -2.87
CA PRO A 180 -15.07 -5.33 -4.25
C PRO A 180 -14.42 -6.20 -5.31
N ASN A 181 -13.50 -7.10 -4.93
CA ASN A 181 -12.61 -7.78 -5.87
C ASN A 181 -12.47 -9.29 -5.64
N GLY A 182 -13.08 -9.83 -4.57
CA GLY A 182 -13.00 -11.25 -4.22
C GLY A 182 -11.73 -11.62 -3.45
N SER A 183 -11.08 -10.64 -2.83
CA SER A 183 -9.87 -10.83 -2.02
C SER A 183 -10.11 -11.86 -0.90
N LEU A 184 -9.18 -12.80 -0.75
CA LEU A 184 -9.23 -13.81 0.30
C LEU A 184 -9.36 -13.14 1.67
N ASP A 185 -10.32 -13.61 2.49
CA ASP A 185 -10.57 -13.12 3.84
C ASP A 185 -10.80 -11.59 3.91
N ASP A 186 -11.37 -11.02 2.82
CA ASP A 186 -11.64 -9.60 2.64
C ASP A 186 -10.40 -8.68 2.79
N ILE A 187 -9.21 -9.23 2.64
CA ILE A 187 -7.93 -8.52 2.83
C ILE A 187 -7.82 -7.36 1.83
N ALA A 188 -7.67 -6.15 2.37
CA ALA A 188 -7.39 -4.94 1.62
C ALA A 188 -5.92 -4.49 1.74
N GLY A 189 -5.20 -4.95 2.78
CA GLY A 189 -3.79 -4.67 2.99
C GLY A 189 -3.15 -5.52 4.06
N ILE A 190 -1.87 -5.84 3.87
CA ILE A 190 -1.05 -6.66 4.77
C ILE A 190 0.31 -6.03 5.00
N CYS A 191 0.97 -6.40 6.12
CA CYS A 191 2.36 -6.04 6.37
C CYS A 191 3.28 -7.27 6.44
N ASN A 192 4.60 -7.02 6.32
CA ASN A 192 5.63 -8.04 6.55
C ASN A 192 5.80 -8.34 8.06
N PRO A 193 6.55 -9.40 8.44
CA PRO A 193 6.79 -9.72 9.85
C PRO A 193 7.45 -8.59 10.65
N GLY A 194 8.28 -7.77 10.01
CA GLY A 194 8.94 -6.60 10.63
C GLY A 194 8.02 -5.39 10.79
N ARG A 195 6.78 -5.42 10.25
CA ARG A 195 5.80 -4.33 10.28
C ARG A 195 6.31 -3.01 9.69
N ASN A 196 7.37 -3.07 8.90
CA ASN A 196 7.98 -1.93 8.22
C ASN A 196 7.72 -1.89 6.71
N VAL A 197 7.04 -2.89 6.17
CA VAL A 197 6.56 -2.93 4.78
C VAL A 197 5.06 -3.17 4.80
N LEU A 198 4.28 -2.23 4.26
CA LEU A 198 2.83 -2.35 4.08
C LEU A 198 2.50 -2.34 2.59
N GLY A 199 1.63 -3.25 2.16
CA GLY A 199 0.96 -3.21 0.87
C GLY A 199 -0.55 -3.08 1.05
N MET A 200 -1.19 -2.17 0.31
CA MET A 200 -2.65 -1.99 0.33
C MET A 200 -3.19 -1.68 -1.07
N MET A 201 -4.39 -2.18 -1.38
CA MET A 201 -5.03 -1.90 -2.67
C MET A 201 -5.72 -0.54 -2.75
N PRO A 202 -6.34 -0.02 -1.68
CA PRO A 202 -6.88 1.34 -1.66
C PRO A 202 -5.79 2.40 -1.81
N HIS A 203 -6.18 3.58 -2.34
CA HIS A 203 -5.32 4.72 -2.63
C HIS A 203 -5.44 5.81 -1.57
N PRO A 204 -4.67 5.77 -0.47
CA PRO A 204 -4.73 6.78 0.59
C PRO A 204 -4.33 8.18 0.08
N GLU A 205 -3.47 8.27 -0.93
CA GLU A 205 -3.06 9.51 -1.57
C GLU A 205 -4.21 10.23 -2.32
N ARG A 206 -5.29 9.50 -2.63
CA ARG A 206 -6.49 10.03 -3.31
C ARG A 206 -7.65 10.33 -2.36
N SER A 207 -7.42 10.24 -1.07
CA SER A 207 -8.35 10.65 -0.01
C SER A 207 -7.56 11.32 1.12
N GLY A 208 -6.63 12.21 0.76
CA GLY A 208 -5.71 12.87 1.67
C GLY A 208 -6.06 14.32 2.00
N GLU A 209 -6.95 14.96 1.23
CA GLU A 209 -7.28 16.38 1.38
C GLU A 209 -8.75 16.66 1.04
N GLN A 210 -9.28 17.78 1.57
CA GLN A 210 -10.70 18.13 1.48
C GLN A 210 -11.16 18.31 0.02
N GLU A 211 -10.30 18.81 -0.85
CA GLU A 211 -10.54 19.05 -2.27
C GLU A 211 -10.86 17.75 -3.02
N LEU A 212 -10.36 16.61 -2.53
CA LEU A 212 -10.67 15.28 -3.06
C LEU A 212 -11.98 14.68 -2.49
N GLY A 213 -12.65 15.42 -1.58
CA GLY A 213 -13.93 15.01 -0.97
C GLY A 213 -13.80 14.06 0.22
N CYS A 214 -12.60 13.62 0.57
CA CYS A 214 -12.34 12.76 1.73
C CYS A 214 -10.90 12.98 2.23
N THR A 215 -10.71 12.95 3.55
CA THR A 215 -9.39 13.13 4.19
C THR A 215 -8.92 11.90 4.96
N GLU A 216 -9.69 10.82 4.94
CA GLU A 216 -9.43 9.66 5.82
C GLU A 216 -8.17 8.88 5.42
N GLY A 217 -7.79 8.91 4.13
CA GLY A 217 -6.54 8.30 3.65
C GLY A 217 -5.29 8.99 4.21
N PHE A 218 -5.38 10.27 4.59
CA PHE A 218 -4.26 10.98 5.17
C PHE A 218 -3.76 10.36 6.49
N ARG A 219 -4.62 9.62 7.21
CA ARG A 219 -4.26 8.92 8.46
C ARG A 219 -3.07 7.97 8.27
N ILE A 220 -2.90 7.40 7.07
CA ILE A 220 -1.76 6.54 6.76
C ILE A 220 -0.45 7.34 6.68
N PHE A 221 -0.47 8.50 6.02
CA PHE A 221 0.70 9.39 5.94
C PHE A 221 1.01 10.05 7.27
N GLU A 222 -0.02 10.44 8.03
CA GLU A 222 0.12 10.97 9.39
C GLU A 222 0.81 9.94 10.31
N SER A 223 0.41 8.67 10.23
CA SER A 223 1.05 7.58 10.97
C SER A 223 2.52 7.42 10.63
N LEU A 224 2.86 7.42 9.33
CA LEU A 224 4.25 7.33 8.87
C LEU A 224 5.10 8.48 9.41
N VAL A 225 4.58 9.72 9.34
CA VAL A 225 5.28 10.91 9.87
C VAL A 225 5.46 10.81 11.38
N GLY A 226 4.41 10.38 12.10
CA GLY A 226 4.42 10.21 13.55
C GLY A 226 5.41 9.13 14.02
N ALA A 227 5.47 8.00 13.32
CA ALA A 227 6.35 6.88 13.65
C ALA A 227 7.84 7.27 13.60
N MET A 228 8.21 8.17 12.67
CA MET A 228 9.59 8.64 12.54
C MET A 228 9.94 9.77 13.52
N ALA A 229 8.95 10.57 13.92
CA ALA A 229 9.17 11.63 14.92
C ALA A 229 9.43 11.08 16.33
N GLY A 230 9.02 9.84 16.60
CA GLY A 230 9.22 9.14 17.87
C GLY A 230 10.49 8.27 17.94
N GLN A 231 11.28 8.18 16.88
CA GLN A 231 12.59 7.51 16.92
C GLN A 231 13.64 8.48 17.44
N PRO A 232 14.43 8.12 18.49
CA PRO A 232 15.44 8.96 19.10
C PRO A 232 16.64 9.21 18.20
#